data_fa8004b340b7cbd57fe4d28819fd0d9c
#
_entry.id   fa8004b340b7cbd57fe4d28819fd0d9c
#
_cell.length_a   1.000
_cell.length_b   1.000
_cell.length_c   1.000
_cell.angle_alpha   90.00
_cell.angle_beta   90.00
_cell.angle_gamma   90.00
#
_symmetry.space_group_name_H-M   'P 1'
#
loop_
_entity.id
_entity.type
_entity.pdbx_description
1 polymer ?
#
loop_
_entity_poly.entity_id
_entity_poly.type
_entity_poly.pdbx_seq_one_letter_code
_entity_poly.pdbx_strand_id
1 'polypeptide(L)'
;MRRGRLVVLEGGEGSGMTTILNRLKGLADPAKMILTREPGGSEMAEQIRNLIFSEGGKSLSPDAQFHLFWAARADHIDKKILPALSQGVDVVSDRFDASTFAYQIFGEEHHRLKNSFRFNREEMFAGRIVPTYIYLDIDPEVGLLRRRGAKDGNHFDEKNIEFHRRVRQGYREFIQ
;
A
#
# COMPACT_ATOMS: atom_id res chain seq x y z
N MET A 1 15.37 -23.94 7.09
CA MET A 1 14.87 -22.85 7.93
C MET A 1 13.49 -22.42 7.43
N ARG A 2 12.56 -22.00 8.31
CA ARG A 2 11.25 -21.47 7.92
C ARG A 2 11.47 -20.15 7.15
N ARG A 3 10.82 -19.98 6.02
CA ARG A 3 10.75 -18.69 5.32
C ARG A 3 9.80 -17.74 6.08
N GLY A 4 10.15 -16.47 6.19
CA GLY A 4 9.28 -15.44 6.75
C GLY A 4 8.01 -15.26 5.93
N ARG A 5 6.99 -14.63 6.51
CA ARG A 5 5.70 -14.34 5.87
C ARG A 5 5.58 -12.85 5.60
N LEU A 6 4.97 -12.49 4.47
CA LEU A 6 4.54 -11.13 4.19
C LEU A 6 3.07 -10.97 4.56
N VAL A 7 2.79 -10.15 5.57
CA VAL A 7 1.44 -9.75 5.97
C VAL A 7 1.24 -8.29 5.59
N VAL A 8 0.14 -7.98 4.94
CA VAL A 8 -0.18 -6.65 4.44
C VAL A 8 -1.44 -6.14 5.14
N LEU A 9 -1.35 -4.96 5.72
CA LEU A 9 -2.51 -4.23 6.23
C LEU A 9 -3.02 -3.29 5.14
N GLU A 10 -4.30 -3.39 4.81
CA GLU A 10 -4.97 -2.56 3.81
C GLU A 10 -6.24 -1.95 4.37
N GLY A 11 -6.62 -0.80 3.86
CA GLY A 11 -7.85 -0.12 4.28
C GLY A 11 -7.96 1.29 3.75
N GLY A 12 -9.18 1.81 3.74
CA GLY A 12 -9.47 3.21 3.45
C GLY A 12 -8.99 4.16 4.56
N GLU A 13 -9.18 5.43 4.33
CA GLU A 13 -8.79 6.45 5.32
C GLU A 13 -9.57 6.27 6.63
N GLY A 14 -8.88 6.47 7.75
CA GLY A 14 -9.48 6.33 9.09
C GLY A 14 -9.81 4.90 9.52
N SER A 15 -9.39 3.87 8.76
CA SER A 15 -9.67 2.45 9.07
C SER A 15 -8.95 1.92 10.32
N GLY A 16 -7.98 2.65 10.86
CA GLY A 16 -7.27 2.27 12.09
C GLY A 16 -5.94 1.57 11.86
N MET A 17 -5.43 1.48 10.62
CA MET A 17 -4.13 0.88 10.30
C MET A 17 -3.01 1.44 11.17
N THR A 18 -2.88 2.76 11.28
CA THR A 18 -1.86 3.42 12.11
C THR A 18 -1.92 2.97 13.58
N THR A 19 -3.13 2.79 14.12
CA THR A 19 -3.32 2.32 15.50
C THR A 19 -2.79 0.89 15.69
N ILE A 20 -3.09 0.00 14.73
CA ILE A 20 -2.60 -1.38 14.74
C ILE A 20 -1.08 -1.40 14.62
N LEU A 21 -0.52 -0.66 13.66
CA LEU A 21 0.93 -0.60 13.44
C LEU A 21 1.68 -0.05 14.65
N ASN A 22 1.15 0.97 15.32
CA ASN A 22 1.76 1.51 16.53
C ASN A 22 1.76 0.51 17.68
N ARG A 23 0.70 -0.29 17.82
CA ARG A 23 0.67 -1.40 18.78
C ARG A 23 1.68 -2.49 18.43
N LEU A 24 1.77 -2.86 17.16
CA LEU A 24 2.74 -3.86 16.69
C LEU A 24 4.19 -3.39 16.89
N LYS A 25 4.49 -2.09 16.71
CA LYS A 25 5.84 -1.54 17.01
C LYS A 25 6.29 -1.82 18.43
N GLY A 26 5.38 -1.76 19.41
CA GLY A 26 5.68 -2.03 20.82
C GLY A 26 5.87 -3.53 21.13
N LEU A 27 5.43 -4.42 20.24
CA LEU A 27 5.50 -5.87 20.41
C LEU A 27 6.53 -6.54 19.50
N ALA A 28 7.00 -5.82 18.46
CA ALA A 28 7.89 -6.38 17.45
C ALA A 28 9.30 -6.63 18.01
N ASP A 29 9.73 -7.88 17.91
CA ASP A 29 11.14 -8.25 18.01
C ASP A 29 11.76 -8.13 16.60
N PRO A 30 12.69 -7.19 16.34
CA PRO A 30 13.27 -7.00 15.00
C PRO A 30 13.95 -8.24 14.43
N ALA A 31 14.38 -9.18 15.28
CA ALA A 31 14.93 -10.46 14.84
C ALA A 31 13.86 -11.42 14.28
N LYS A 32 12.59 -11.15 14.53
CA LYS A 32 11.46 -12.01 14.12
C LYS A 32 10.47 -11.33 13.18
N MET A 33 10.34 -10.01 13.28
CA MET A 33 9.37 -9.24 12.51
C MET A 33 9.85 -7.82 12.26
N ILE A 34 9.74 -7.34 11.03
CA ILE A 34 9.95 -5.94 10.66
C ILE A 34 8.66 -5.31 10.19
N LEU A 35 8.52 -4.01 10.46
CA LEU A 35 7.42 -3.19 9.95
C LEU A 35 7.94 -2.32 8.80
N THR A 36 7.14 -2.19 7.77
CA THR A 36 7.44 -1.37 6.59
C THR A 36 6.17 -0.73 6.04
N ARG A 37 6.28 0.03 4.95
CA ARG A 37 5.12 0.69 4.33
C ARG A 37 5.31 0.85 2.83
N GLU A 38 4.22 1.06 2.10
CA GLU A 38 4.22 1.47 0.70
C GLU A 38 3.34 2.71 0.44
N PRO A 39 3.72 3.53 -0.58
CA PRO A 39 5.01 3.51 -1.24
C PRO A 39 6.13 3.90 -0.27
N GLY A 40 7.33 3.33 -0.46
CA GLY A 40 8.49 3.55 0.41
C GLY A 40 9.10 2.25 0.92
N GLY A 41 9.78 2.32 2.06
CA GLY A 41 10.32 1.15 2.77
C GLY A 41 11.76 0.77 2.40
N SER A 42 12.30 1.23 1.28
CA SER A 42 13.72 1.18 0.91
C SER A 42 14.18 2.58 0.50
N GLU A 43 15.48 2.79 0.43
CA GLU A 43 16.04 4.12 0.17
C GLU A 43 15.51 4.75 -1.12
N MET A 44 15.56 4.03 -2.24
CA MET A 44 15.05 4.52 -3.51
C MET A 44 13.53 4.61 -3.53
N ALA A 45 12.82 3.67 -2.91
CA ALA A 45 11.37 3.72 -2.80
C ALA A 45 10.89 4.95 -1.99
N GLU A 46 11.63 5.41 -0.99
CA GLU A 46 11.33 6.67 -0.27
C GLU A 46 11.55 7.90 -1.17
N GLN A 47 12.57 7.92 -2.03
CA GLN A 47 12.76 9.00 -3.00
C GLN A 47 11.60 9.05 -4.01
N ILE A 48 11.19 7.89 -4.53
CA ILE A 48 10.02 7.79 -5.42
C ILE A 48 8.74 8.23 -4.70
N ARG A 49 8.56 7.84 -3.44
CA ARG A 49 7.45 8.31 -2.59
C ARG A 49 7.43 9.84 -2.52
N ASN A 50 8.57 10.46 -2.24
CA ASN A 50 8.67 11.91 -2.15
C ASN A 50 8.31 12.58 -3.50
N LEU A 51 8.70 11.99 -4.61
CA LEU A 51 8.29 12.44 -5.94
C LEU A 51 6.78 12.33 -6.15
N ILE A 52 6.16 11.16 -5.85
CA ILE A 52 4.72 10.92 -6.01
C ILE A 52 3.89 11.96 -5.24
N PHE A 53 4.30 12.28 -4.01
CA PHE A 53 3.56 13.20 -3.13
C PHE A 53 4.01 14.66 -3.23
N SER A 54 4.98 14.99 -4.09
CA SER A 54 5.36 16.38 -4.39
C SER A 54 4.30 17.11 -5.22
N GLU A 55 4.37 18.43 -5.29
CA GLU A 55 3.50 19.22 -6.17
C GLU A 55 3.64 18.79 -7.65
N GLY A 56 4.87 18.51 -8.12
CA GLY A 56 5.09 17.97 -9.47
C GLY A 56 4.48 16.57 -9.64
N GLY A 57 4.49 15.75 -8.61
CA GLY A 57 3.91 14.40 -8.62
C GLY A 57 2.39 14.40 -8.79
N LYS A 58 1.70 15.41 -8.25
CA LYS A 58 0.24 15.58 -8.41
C LYS A 58 -0.18 15.85 -9.87
N SER A 59 0.70 16.42 -10.68
CA SER A 59 0.46 16.75 -12.09
C SER A 59 0.85 15.63 -13.07
N LEU A 60 1.40 14.53 -12.59
CA LEU A 60 1.76 13.39 -13.42
C LEU A 60 0.53 12.77 -14.10
N SER A 61 0.73 12.27 -15.32
CA SER A 61 -0.30 11.45 -15.95
C SER A 61 -0.60 10.20 -15.11
N PRO A 62 -1.82 9.65 -15.18
CA PRO A 62 -2.20 8.45 -14.44
C PRO A 62 -1.25 7.26 -14.66
N ASP A 63 -0.78 7.09 -15.90
CA ASP A 63 0.18 6.03 -16.23
C ASP A 63 1.54 6.26 -15.55
N ALA A 64 2.07 7.47 -15.62
CA ALA A 64 3.34 7.79 -14.98
C ALA A 64 3.25 7.56 -13.46
N GLN A 65 2.18 8.02 -12.81
CA GLN A 65 1.96 7.81 -11.39
C GLN A 65 1.84 6.31 -11.08
N PHE A 66 1.07 5.55 -11.85
CA PHE A 66 0.93 4.10 -11.71
C PHE A 66 2.29 3.39 -11.78
N HIS A 67 3.12 3.72 -12.77
CA HIS A 67 4.44 3.11 -12.92
C HIS A 67 5.42 3.51 -11.81
N LEU A 68 5.30 4.71 -11.24
CA LEU A 68 6.11 5.10 -10.08
C LEU A 68 5.75 4.28 -8.83
N PHE A 69 4.47 3.98 -8.58
CA PHE A 69 4.09 3.06 -7.49
C PHE A 69 4.69 1.67 -7.68
N TRP A 70 4.69 1.16 -8.92
CA TRP A 70 5.29 -0.14 -9.23
C TRP A 70 6.81 -0.12 -9.14
N ALA A 71 7.46 0.95 -9.57
CA ALA A 71 8.92 1.12 -9.43
C ALA A 71 9.35 1.13 -7.95
N ALA A 72 8.65 1.90 -7.10
CA ALA A 72 8.90 1.92 -5.66
C ALA A 72 8.72 0.53 -5.04
N ARG A 73 7.65 -0.19 -5.43
CA ARG A 73 7.37 -1.55 -4.96
C ARG A 73 8.43 -2.54 -5.37
N ALA A 74 8.92 -2.49 -6.60
CA ALA A 74 9.98 -3.37 -7.08
C ALA A 74 11.25 -3.24 -6.23
N ASP A 75 11.70 -2.01 -5.99
CA ASP A 75 12.88 -1.74 -5.15
C ASP A 75 12.65 -2.19 -3.69
N HIS A 76 11.46 -1.92 -3.15
CA HIS A 76 11.08 -2.33 -1.79
C HIS A 76 11.06 -3.87 -1.63
N ILE A 77 10.50 -4.59 -2.62
CA ILE A 77 10.51 -6.06 -2.63
C ILE A 77 11.95 -6.57 -2.61
N ASP A 78 12.79 -6.10 -3.51
CA ASP A 78 14.14 -6.63 -3.71
C ASP A 78 15.11 -6.24 -2.59
N LYS A 79 15.00 -5.02 -2.06
CA LYS A 79 15.95 -4.48 -1.08
C LYS A 79 15.57 -4.73 0.37
N LYS A 80 14.30 -4.98 0.67
CA LYS A 80 13.83 -5.13 2.05
C LYS A 80 12.98 -6.37 2.29
N ILE A 81 11.94 -6.60 1.49
CA ILE A 81 10.99 -7.69 1.76
C ILE A 81 11.67 -9.04 1.57
N LEU A 82 12.21 -9.32 0.39
CA LEU A 82 12.83 -10.62 0.08
C LEU A 82 14.01 -10.97 0.99
N PRO A 83 14.95 -10.06 1.31
CA PRO A 83 16.01 -10.35 2.26
C PRO A 83 15.49 -10.76 3.64
N ALA A 84 14.48 -10.04 4.18
CA ALA A 84 13.87 -10.39 5.47
C ALA A 84 13.21 -11.78 5.44
N LEU A 85 12.38 -12.03 4.42
CA LEU A 85 11.68 -13.32 4.27
C LEU A 85 12.67 -14.49 4.12
N SER A 86 13.77 -14.31 3.41
CA SER A 86 14.80 -15.34 3.22
C SER A 86 15.51 -15.69 4.53
N GLN A 87 15.65 -14.73 5.44
CA GLN A 87 16.21 -14.91 6.79
C GLN A 87 15.20 -15.46 7.81
N GLY A 88 13.97 -15.76 7.39
CA GLY A 88 12.91 -16.23 8.28
C GLY A 88 12.22 -15.14 9.09
N VAL A 89 12.49 -13.87 8.80
CA VAL A 89 11.88 -12.69 9.45
C VAL A 89 10.55 -12.39 8.77
N ASP A 90 9.47 -12.29 9.55
CA ASP A 90 8.16 -11.89 9.08
C ASP A 90 8.16 -10.38 8.73
N VAL A 91 7.44 -9.99 7.69
CA VAL A 91 7.30 -8.59 7.25
C VAL A 91 5.84 -8.19 7.37
N VAL A 92 5.57 -7.08 8.06
CA VAL A 92 4.25 -6.45 8.08
C VAL A 92 4.33 -5.12 7.32
N SER A 93 3.59 -5.01 6.23
CA SER A 93 3.54 -3.80 5.41
C SER A 93 2.26 -3.00 5.65
N ASP A 94 2.43 -1.70 5.87
CA ASP A 94 1.35 -0.71 5.78
C ASP A 94 1.11 -0.42 4.31
N ARG A 95 0.04 -0.95 3.76
CA ARG A 95 -0.32 -0.95 2.34
C ARG A 95 0.64 -1.78 1.47
N PHE A 96 0.13 -2.13 0.28
CA PHE A 96 0.86 -2.83 -0.76
C PHE A 96 0.14 -2.63 -2.12
N ASP A 97 0.09 -3.66 -2.96
CA ASP A 97 -0.49 -3.58 -4.30
C ASP A 97 -2.02 -3.41 -4.32
N ALA A 98 -2.74 -3.91 -3.30
CA ALA A 98 -4.18 -3.70 -3.21
C ALA A 98 -4.53 -2.20 -3.09
N SER A 99 -3.69 -1.38 -2.44
CA SER A 99 -3.84 0.08 -2.45
C SER A 99 -3.74 0.67 -3.86
N THR A 100 -2.81 0.21 -4.71
CA THR A 100 -2.71 0.63 -6.11
C THR A 100 -3.99 0.28 -6.88
N PHE A 101 -4.51 -0.94 -6.68
CA PHE A 101 -5.76 -1.37 -7.30
C PHE A 101 -6.95 -0.51 -6.84
N ALA A 102 -7.08 -0.30 -5.53
CA ALA A 102 -8.21 0.43 -4.97
C ALA A 102 -8.18 1.93 -5.30
N TYR A 103 -7.03 2.60 -5.13
CA TYR A 103 -6.94 4.05 -5.29
C TYR A 103 -6.82 4.46 -6.75
N GLN A 104 -5.90 3.88 -7.51
CA GLN A 104 -5.62 4.35 -8.86
C GLN A 104 -6.60 3.77 -9.89
N ILE A 105 -6.99 2.50 -9.78
CA ILE A 105 -7.87 1.88 -10.76
C ILE A 105 -9.34 2.21 -10.46
N PHE A 106 -9.76 2.12 -9.19
CA PHE A 106 -11.15 2.41 -8.80
C PHE A 106 -11.35 3.85 -8.37
N GLY A 107 -10.59 4.34 -7.41
CA GLY A 107 -10.73 5.71 -6.90
C GLY A 107 -10.63 6.76 -8.01
N GLU A 108 -9.55 6.70 -8.79
CA GLU A 108 -9.29 7.60 -9.93
C GLU A 108 -9.95 7.14 -11.25
N GLU A 109 -10.71 6.03 -11.24
CA GLU A 109 -11.44 5.49 -12.40
C GLU A 109 -10.58 5.12 -13.61
N HIS A 110 -9.31 4.73 -13.39
CA HIS A 110 -8.40 4.33 -14.44
C HIS A 110 -8.49 2.83 -14.76
N HIS A 111 -9.70 2.32 -15.02
CA HIS A 111 -10.00 0.90 -15.21
C HIS A 111 -9.19 0.23 -16.33
N ARG A 112 -8.69 0.99 -17.30
CA ARG A 112 -7.81 0.50 -18.37
C ARG A 112 -6.48 -0.06 -17.83
N LEU A 113 -6.05 0.36 -16.63
CA LEU A 113 -4.82 -0.12 -15.99
C LEU A 113 -4.95 -1.51 -15.35
N LYS A 114 -6.14 -2.13 -15.30
CA LYS A 114 -6.34 -3.47 -14.71
C LYS A 114 -5.41 -4.54 -15.32
N ASN A 115 -5.22 -4.53 -16.64
CA ASN A 115 -4.33 -5.50 -17.30
C ASN A 115 -2.86 -5.26 -16.95
N SER A 116 -2.41 -4.00 -16.95
CA SER A 116 -1.06 -3.63 -16.53
C SER A 116 -0.81 -3.97 -15.06
N PHE A 117 -1.82 -3.80 -14.20
CA PHE A 117 -1.76 -4.19 -12.81
C PHE A 117 -1.53 -5.71 -12.66
N ARG A 118 -2.32 -6.53 -13.34
CA ARG A 118 -2.19 -8.00 -13.31
C ARG A 118 -0.82 -8.44 -13.80
N PHE A 119 -0.37 -7.91 -14.93
CA PHE A 119 0.93 -8.23 -15.51
C PHE A 119 2.07 -7.90 -14.53
N ASN A 120 2.12 -6.65 -14.01
CA ASN A 120 3.16 -6.26 -13.06
C ASN A 120 3.15 -7.12 -11.79
N ARG A 121 1.96 -7.47 -11.29
CA ARG A 121 1.81 -8.32 -10.12
C ARG A 121 2.34 -9.72 -10.37
N GLU A 122 1.98 -10.33 -11.49
CA GLU A 122 2.45 -11.65 -11.88
C GLU A 122 3.97 -11.68 -12.02
N GLU A 123 4.56 -10.74 -12.75
CA GLU A 123 6.01 -10.66 -12.97
C GLU A 123 6.78 -10.42 -11.66
N MET A 124 6.34 -9.48 -10.84
CA MET A 124 7.07 -9.14 -9.62
C MET A 124 6.93 -10.18 -8.52
N PHE A 125 5.78 -10.86 -8.44
CA PHE A 125 5.54 -11.81 -7.36
C PHE A 125 5.99 -13.23 -7.74
N ALA A 126 5.77 -13.69 -8.97
CA ALA A 126 6.27 -14.93 -9.65
C ALA A 126 6.89 -16.00 -8.73
N GLY A 127 6.17 -16.48 -7.73
CA GLY A 127 6.67 -17.45 -6.74
C GLY A 127 7.68 -16.89 -5.72
N ARG A 128 8.06 -15.62 -5.82
CA ARG A 128 9.01 -14.95 -4.92
C ARG A 128 8.36 -14.52 -3.61
N ILE A 129 7.14 -14.00 -3.68
CA ILE A 129 6.34 -13.55 -2.54
C ILE A 129 4.89 -13.99 -2.67
N VAL A 130 4.28 -14.29 -1.51
CA VAL A 130 2.84 -14.59 -1.39
C VAL A 130 2.30 -13.74 -0.25
N PRO A 131 1.73 -12.55 -0.55
CA PRO A 131 1.18 -11.68 0.48
C PRO A 131 -0.07 -12.28 1.14
N THR A 132 -0.19 -12.12 2.45
CA THR A 132 -1.44 -12.35 3.18
C THR A 132 -2.05 -11.00 3.52
N TYR A 133 -3.25 -10.71 3.03
CA TYR A 133 -3.89 -9.41 3.24
C TYR A 133 -4.83 -9.44 4.45
N ILE A 134 -4.78 -8.37 5.24
CA ILE A 134 -5.73 -8.05 6.29
C ILE A 134 -6.38 -6.72 5.88
N TYR A 135 -7.62 -6.79 5.40
CA TYR A 135 -8.36 -5.61 5.00
C TYR A 135 -9.23 -5.10 6.14
N LEU A 136 -9.04 -3.85 6.50
CA LEU A 136 -9.81 -3.13 7.50
C LEU A 136 -10.93 -2.36 6.80
N ASP A 137 -12.08 -3.02 6.62
CA ASP A 137 -13.24 -2.38 6.00
C ASP A 137 -13.87 -1.36 6.95
N ILE A 138 -14.07 -0.16 6.46
CA ILE A 138 -14.76 0.92 7.15
C ILE A 138 -15.66 1.67 6.18
N ASP A 139 -16.77 2.17 6.69
CA ASP A 139 -17.58 3.12 5.94
C ASP A 139 -16.79 4.41 5.68
N PRO A 140 -16.70 4.89 4.40
CA PRO A 140 -15.90 6.05 4.06
C PRO A 140 -16.28 7.32 4.83
N GLU A 141 -17.57 7.55 5.12
CA GLU A 141 -18.01 8.70 5.89
C GLU A 141 -17.46 8.67 7.31
N VAL A 142 -17.51 7.49 7.95
CA VAL A 142 -16.94 7.27 9.28
C VAL A 142 -15.42 7.43 9.26
N GLY A 143 -14.75 6.88 8.23
CA GLY A 143 -13.30 6.97 8.06
C GLY A 143 -12.83 8.42 7.93
N LEU A 144 -13.44 9.18 7.03
CA LEU A 144 -13.13 10.60 6.82
C LEU A 144 -13.42 11.45 8.07
N LEU A 145 -14.51 11.13 8.80
CA LEU A 145 -14.81 11.83 10.05
C LEU A 145 -13.68 11.63 11.08
N ARG A 146 -13.12 10.41 11.19
CA ARG A 146 -11.99 10.11 12.08
C ARG A 146 -10.70 10.82 11.67
N ARG A 147 -10.53 11.11 10.37
CA ARG A 147 -9.35 11.80 9.82
C ARG A 147 -9.44 13.32 9.90
N ARG A 148 -10.61 13.90 10.21
CA ARG A 148 -10.76 15.35 10.35
C ARG A 148 -9.77 15.90 11.37
N GLY A 149 -8.96 16.88 10.94
CA GLY A 149 -7.93 17.51 11.79
C GLY A 149 -6.61 16.74 11.89
N ALA A 150 -6.43 15.63 11.20
CA ALA A 150 -5.14 14.95 11.11
C ALA A 150 -4.12 15.83 10.36
N LYS A 151 -2.90 15.96 10.92
CA LYS A 151 -1.83 16.82 10.37
C LYS A 151 -0.97 16.11 9.31
N ASP A 152 -1.14 14.81 9.12
CA ASP A 152 -0.33 13.94 8.27
C ASP A 152 -1.08 13.50 7.00
N GLY A 153 -2.08 14.28 6.57
CA GLY A 153 -2.87 14.04 5.37
C GLY A 153 -2.06 14.19 4.07
N ASN A 154 -2.54 13.52 3.02
CA ASN A 154 -2.04 13.65 1.66
C ASN A 154 -3.20 14.03 0.72
N HIS A 155 -2.89 14.29 -0.56
CA HIS A 155 -3.91 14.73 -1.54
C HIS A 155 -5.07 13.75 -1.77
N PHE A 156 -4.93 12.48 -1.39
CA PHE A 156 -6.04 11.53 -1.46
C PHE A 156 -7.06 11.76 -0.33
N ASP A 157 -6.61 12.23 0.84
CA ASP A 157 -7.52 12.58 1.95
C ASP A 157 -8.46 13.74 1.60
N GLU A 158 -8.06 14.61 0.66
CA GLU A 158 -8.81 15.78 0.20
C GLU A 158 -9.86 15.46 -0.88
N LYS A 159 -9.85 14.23 -1.41
CA LYS A 159 -10.81 13.79 -2.43
C LYS A 159 -12.23 13.73 -1.85
N ASN A 160 -13.22 13.83 -2.74
CA ASN A 160 -14.62 13.77 -2.35
C ASN A 160 -15.06 12.37 -1.88
N ILE A 161 -16.21 12.29 -1.24
CA ILE A 161 -16.74 11.04 -0.68
C ILE A 161 -16.92 9.95 -1.74
N GLU A 162 -17.27 10.30 -2.97
CA GLU A 162 -17.48 9.34 -4.05
C GLU A 162 -16.18 8.64 -4.44
N PHE A 163 -15.06 9.36 -4.41
CA PHE A 163 -13.74 8.76 -4.59
C PHE A 163 -13.49 7.68 -3.53
N HIS A 164 -13.74 7.96 -2.26
CA HIS A 164 -13.51 7.01 -1.16
C HIS A 164 -14.47 5.81 -1.20
N ARG A 165 -15.71 6.02 -1.67
CA ARG A 165 -16.65 4.92 -1.93
C ARG A 165 -16.12 3.99 -3.03
N ARG A 166 -15.58 4.54 -4.12
CA ARG A 166 -14.94 3.74 -5.18
C ARG A 166 -13.70 3.03 -4.68
N VAL A 167 -12.86 3.67 -3.86
CA VAL A 167 -11.70 3.02 -3.22
C VAL A 167 -12.14 1.81 -2.40
N ARG A 168 -13.17 1.95 -1.56
CA ARG A 168 -13.74 0.83 -0.79
C ARG A 168 -14.21 -0.30 -1.69
N GLN A 169 -14.89 0.03 -2.79
CA GLN A 169 -15.32 -0.96 -3.79
C GLN A 169 -14.11 -1.66 -4.41
N GLY A 170 -13.06 -0.93 -4.75
CA GLY A 170 -11.83 -1.50 -5.30
C GLY A 170 -11.17 -2.50 -4.37
N TYR A 171 -11.07 -2.20 -3.09
CA TYR A 171 -10.58 -3.16 -2.09
C TYR A 171 -11.44 -4.42 -2.02
N ARG A 172 -12.77 -4.27 -2.00
CA ARG A 172 -13.69 -5.41 -1.96
C ARG A 172 -13.58 -6.28 -3.21
N GLU A 173 -13.39 -5.69 -4.38
CA GLU A 173 -13.16 -6.44 -5.62
C GLU A 173 -11.79 -7.14 -5.62
N PHE A 174 -10.76 -6.53 -5.02
CA PHE A 174 -9.42 -7.12 -4.95
C PHE A 174 -9.37 -8.38 -4.07
N ILE A 175 -10.13 -8.45 -2.98
CA ILE A 175 -10.11 -9.55 -2.01
C ILE A 175 -11.05 -10.71 -2.34
N GLN A 176 -11.90 -10.58 -3.37
CA GLN A 176 -12.76 -11.67 -3.88
C GLN A 176 -11.97 -12.60 -4.79
#